data_889032dd3af0ab42660a5b9ed279221a
#
_entry.id   889032dd3af0ab42660a5b9ed279221a
#
_cell.length_a   1.000
_cell.length_b   1.000
_cell.length_c   1.000
_cell.angle_alpha   90.00
_cell.angle_beta   90.00
_cell.angle_gamma   90.00
#
_symmetry.space_group_name_H-M   'P 1'
#
loop_
_entity.id
_entity.type
_entity.pdbx_description
1 polymer ?
#
loop_
_entity_poly.entity_id
_entity_poly.type
_entity_poly.pdbx_seq_one_letter_code
_entity_poly.pdbx_strand_id
1 'polypeptide(L)'
;RFDRPLNVVFVASKRALNTYGDITAESAFSTATNQVRTLTGLVNQSKVWMRIEGVTPSATLVTVQMRAAVGGSDLTMANELQNRIALELTP
;
A
#
# COMPACT_ATOMS: atom_id res chain seq x y z
N ARG A 1 8.97 5.95 0.82
CA ARG A 1 9.43 5.85 -0.55
C ARG A 1 10.34 4.65 -0.73
N PHE A 2 10.13 3.92 -1.81
CA PHE A 2 10.92 2.74 -2.13
C PHE A 2 11.62 2.98 -3.48
N ASP A 3 12.91 2.66 -3.54
CA ASP A 3 13.70 2.79 -4.78
C ASP A 3 13.53 1.53 -5.63
N ARG A 4 12.30 1.30 -6.06
CA ARG A 4 11.88 0.17 -6.90
C ARG A 4 10.78 0.62 -7.86
N PRO A 5 10.64 -0.04 -9.02
CA PRO A 5 9.56 0.27 -9.96
C PRO A 5 8.18 0.03 -9.37
N LEU A 6 7.19 0.74 -9.91
CA LEU A 6 5.80 0.66 -9.45
C LEU A 6 5.27 -0.77 -9.41
N ASN A 7 5.49 -1.56 -10.45
CA ASN A 7 4.96 -2.92 -10.51
C ASN A 7 5.52 -3.82 -9.41
N VAL A 8 6.79 -3.66 -9.09
CA VAL A 8 7.44 -4.44 -8.03
C VAL A 8 6.87 -4.05 -6.67
N VAL A 9 6.73 -2.76 -6.42
CA VAL A 9 6.18 -2.26 -5.15
C VAL A 9 4.70 -2.61 -5.03
N PHE A 10 3.95 -2.57 -6.13
CA PHE A 10 2.54 -2.95 -6.11
C PHE A 10 2.36 -4.41 -5.71
N VAL A 11 3.14 -5.33 -6.27
CA VAL A 11 3.08 -6.75 -5.91
C VAL A 11 3.45 -6.94 -4.43
N ALA A 12 4.50 -6.27 -3.97
CA ALA A 12 4.91 -6.33 -2.57
C ALA A 12 3.82 -5.79 -1.65
N SER A 13 3.14 -4.73 -2.05
CA SER A 13 2.04 -4.13 -1.28
C SER A 13 0.85 -5.08 -1.18
N LYS A 14 0.51 -5.78 -2.26
CA LYS A 14 -0.56 -6.79 -2.25
C LYS A 14 -0.21 -7.94 -1.31
N ARG A 15 1.02 -8.41 -1.34
CA ARG A 15 1.47 -9.49 -0.44
C ARG A 15 1.43 -9.05 1.02
N ALA A 16 1.88 -7.83 1.29
CA ALA A 16 1.86 -7.29 2.65
C ALA A 16 0.42 -7.21 3.17
N LEU A 17 -0.50 -6.67 2.37
CA LEU A 17 -1.89 -6.54 2.79
C LEU A 17 -2.53 -7.92 3.00
N ASN A 18 -2.29 -8.87 2.10
CA ASN A 18 -2.81 -10.23 2.23
C ASN A 18 -2.27 -10.97 3.46
N THR A 19 -1.08 -10.61 3.92
CA THR A 19 -0.51 -11.21 5.14
C THR A 19 -1.32 -10.84 6.38
N TYR A 20 -1.86 -9.63 6.42
CA TYR A 20 -2.57 -9.11 7.59
C TYR A 20 -4.10 -9.16 7.46
N GLY A 21 -4.63 -9.24 6.24
CA GLY A 21 -6.06 -9.20 6.02
C GLY A 21 -6.44 -9.52 4.59
N ASP A 22 -7.54 -8.91 4.13
CA ASP A 22 -8.11 -9.18 2.82
C ASP A 22 -8.10 -7.92 1.94
N ILE A 23 -7.80 -8.12 0.65
CA ILE A 23 -7.93 -7.06 -0.36
C ILE A 23 -9.37 -7.08 -0.87
N THR A 24 -10.05 -5.94 -0.79
CA THR A 24 -11.44 -5.83 -1.22
C THR A 24 -11.60 -5.17 -2.58
N ALA A 25 -10.65 -4.34 -3.00
CA ALA A 25 -10.69 -3.71 -4.30
C ALA A 25 -9.29 -3.21 -4.70
N GLU A 26 -9.07 -3.09 -5.99
CA GLU A 26 -7.86 -2.45 -6.53
C GLU A 26 -8.22 -1.65 -7.75
N SER A 27 -7.47 -0.57 -8.01
CA SER A 27 -7.67 0.25 -9.20
C SER A 27 -6.34 0.78 -9.69
N ALA A 28 -6.35 1.28 -10.92
CA ALA A 28 -5.18 1.89 -11.54
C ALA A 28 -5.62 3.10 -12.33
N PHE A 29 -4.88 4.20 -12.21
CA PHE A 29 -5.14 5.40 -13.00
C PHE A 29 -3.84 6.17 -13.21
N SER A 30 -3.87 7.14 -14.12
CA SER A 30 -2.71 7.98 -14.39
C SER A 30 -3.05 9.42 -14.08
N THR A 31 -2.11 10.11 -13.43
CA THR A 31 -2.15 11.57 -13.32
C THR A 31 -1.39 12.16 -14.51
N ALA A 32 -1.27 13.48 -14.58
CA ALA A 32 -0.54 14.16 -15.67
C ALA A 32 0.92 13.70 -15.77
N THR A 33 1.53 13.27 -14.66
CA THR A 33 2.95 12.93 -14.59
C THR A 33 3.25 11.52 -14.11
N ASN A 34 2.31 10.89 -13.39
CA ASN A 34 2.60 9.63 -12.69
C ASN A 34 1.51 8.59 -12.93
N GLN A 35 1.91 7.32 -12.83
CA GLN A 35 0.97 6.21 -12.74
C GLN A 35 0.69 5.90 -11.28
N VAL A 36 -0.56 5.63 -10.95
CA VAL A 36 -1.00 5.37 -9.59
C VAL A 36 -1.81 4.08 -9.54
N ARG A 37 -1.55 3.27 -8.54
CA ARG A 37 -2.35 2.11 -8.20
C ARG A 37 -2.90 2.26 -6.80
N THR A 38 -4.13 1.82 -6.59
CA THR A 38 -4.73 1.85 -5.26
C THR A 38 -5.17 0.46 -4.84
N LEU A 39 -5.04 0.20 -3.55
CA LEU A 39 -5.53 -1.01 -2.91
C LEU A 39 -6.42 -0.60 -1.75
N THR A 40 -7.56 -1.26 -1.62
CA THR A 40 -8.39 -1.15 -0.43
C THR A 40 -8.57 -2.53 0.17
N GLY A 41 -8.71 -2.57 1.49
CA GLY A 41 -8.85 -3.85 2.17
C GLY A 41 -9.32 -3.70 3.59
N LEU A 42 -9.35 -4.85 4.29
CA LEU A 42 -9.75 -4.95 5.68
C LEU A 42 -8.69 -5.72 6.44
N VAL A 43 -8.24 -5.16 7.56
CA VAL A 43 -7.33 -5.81 8.50
C VAL A 43 -7.94 -5.69 9.88
N ASN A 44 -8.39 -6.82 10.46
CA ASN A 44 -9.03 -6.84 11.79
C ASN A 44 -10.15 -5.80 11.90
N GLN A 45 -11.04 -5.74 10.90
CA GLN A 45 -12.16 -4.79 10.83
C GLN A 45 -11.74 -3.34 10.58
N SER A 46 -10.46 -3.05 10.48
CA SER A 46 -9.99 -1.71 10.09
C SER A 46 -9.98 -1.60 8.57
N LYS A 47 -10.46 -0.47 8.05
CA LYS A 47 -10.37 -0.19 6.62
C LYS A 47 -8.98 0.31 6.27
N VAL A 48 -8.46 -0.20 5.17
CA VAL A 48 -7.12 0.14 4.67
C VAL A 48 -7.25 0.75 3.28
N TRP A 49 -6.58 1.88 3.08
CA TRP A 49 -6.41 2.48 1.76
C TRP A 49 -4.91 2.62 1.51
N MET A 50 -4.47 2.11 0.38
CA MET A 50 -3.07 2.25 -0.04
C MET A 50 -3.05 2.94 -1.40
N ARG A 51 -2.23 4.00 -1.50
CA ARG A 51 -1.94 4.67 -2.75
C ARG A 51 -0.48 4.40 -3.10
N ILE A 52 -0.26 3.83 -4.25
CA ILE A 52 1.06 3.40 -4.72
C ILE A 52 1.34 4.17 -5.99
N GLU A 53 2.24 5.13 -5.91
CA GLU A 53 2.49 6.09 -6.99
C GLU A 53 3.92 5.96 -7.50
N GLY A 54 4.06 5.70 -8.80
CA GLY A 54 5.36 5.70 -9.46
C GLY A 54 5.80 7.12 -9.71
N VAL A 55 6.74 7.62 -8.89
CA VAL A 55 7.23 9.01 -9.02
C VAL A 55 8.35 9.12 -10.04
N THR A 56 9.12 8.05 -10.24
CA THR A 56 10.08 7.89 -11.33
C THR A 56 10.02 6.45 -11.82
N PRO A 57 10.65 6.09 -12.96
CA PRO A 57 10.68 4.69 -13.41
C PRO A 57 11.29 3.71 -12.39
N SER A 58 12.08 4.21 -11.44
CA SER A 58 12.78 3.38 -10.46
C SER A 58 12.46 3.74 -9.02
N ALA A 59 11.47 4.61 -8.77
CA ALA A 59 11.10 5.00 -7.42
C ALA A 59 9.59 5.10 -7.28
N THR A 60 9.08 4.62 -6.17
CA THR A 60 7.65 4.53 -5.89
C THR A 60 7.35 5.04 -4.48
N LEU A 61 6.30 5.84 -4.37
CA LEU A 61 5.81 6.33 -3.08
C LEU A 61 4.58 5.51 -2.68
N VAL A 62 4.59 5.00 -1.46
CA VAL A 62 3.44 4.28 -0.89
C VAL A 62 2.88 5.07 0.28
N THR A 63 1.59 5.38 0.20
CA THR A 63 0.86 6.01 1.29
C THR A 63 -0.14 5.00 1.82
N VAL A 64 -0.13 4.76 3.13
CA VAL A 64 -1.05 3.84 3.79
C VAL A 64 -1.89 4.62 4.77
N GLN A 65 -3.22 4.48 4.65
CA GLN A 65 -4.16 5.03 5.61
C GLN A 65 -5.00 3.89 6.17
N MET A 66 -5.14 3.84 7.47
CA MET A 66 -5.97 2.85 8.14
C MET A 66 -6.91 3.54 9.11
N ARG A 67 -8.15 3.08 9.10
CA ARG A 67 -9.17 3.60 10.00
C ARG A 67 -9.74 2.45 10.81
N ALA A 68 -9.62 2.54 12.13
CA ALA A 68 -10.16 1.53 13.03
C ALA A 68 -11.69 1.47 12.95
N ALA A 69 -12.27 0.31 13.27
CA ALA A 69 -13.72 0.11 13.24
C ALA A 69 -14.45 1.07 14.19
N VAL A 70 -13.81 1.48 15.28
CA VAL A 70 -14.37 2.42 16.27
C VAL A 70 -13.49 3.68 16.29
N GLY A 71 -13.73 4.56 15.33
CA GLY A 71 -13.11 5.89 15.27
C GLY A 71 -11.59 5.90 15.21
N GLY A 72 -11.03 6.99 14.69
CA GLY A 72 -9.60 7.23 14.71
C GLY A 72 -8.77 6.48 13.67
N SER A 73 -7.49 6.83 13.58
CA SER A 73 -6.53 6.22 12.67
C SER A 73 -5.72 5.15 13.39
N ASP A 74 -5.37 4.08 12.67
CA ASP A 74 -4.49 3.03 13.20
C ASP A 74 -3.09 3.22 12.62
N LEU A 75 -2.32 4.12 13.24
CA LEU A 75 -0.97 4.44 12.78
C LEU A 75 0.01 3.32 13.01
N THR A 76 -0.18 2.54 14.07
CA THR A 76 0.70 1.40 14.38
C THR A 76 0.63 0.35 13.28
N MET A 77 -0.57 -0.05 12.89
CA MET A 77 -0.74 -1.05 11.84
C MET A 77 -0.34 -0.48 10.47
N ALA A 78 -0.60 0.81 10.22
CA ALA A 78 -0.16 1.44 8.98
C ALA A 78 1.36 1.37 8.85
N ASN A 79 2.09 1.63 9.94
CA ASN A 79 3.55 1.51 9.95
C ASN A 79 4.00 0.06 9.78
N GLU A 80 3.30 -0.90 10.33
CA GLU A 80 3.61 -2.32 10.15
C GLU A 80 3.43 -2.75 8.71
N LEU A 81 2.40 -2.26 8.03
CA LEU A 81 2.21 -2.52 6.60
C LEU A 81 3.37 -1.95 5.78
N GLN A 82 3.81 -0.73 6.08
CA GLN A 82 4.98 -0.14 5.41
C GLN A 82 6.23 -0.99 5.62
N ASN A 83 6.45 -1.45 6.84
CA ASN A 83 7.59 -2.30 7.15
C ASN A 83 7.50 -3.65 6.43
N ARG A 84 6.30 -4.22 6.34
CA ARG A 84 6.10 -5.48 5.62
C ARG A 84 6.35 -5.34 4.13
N ILE A 85 5.94 -4.22 3.53
CA ILE A 85 6.25 -3.94 2.13
C ILE A 85 7.77 -3.92 1.94
N ALA A 86 8.51 -3.26 2.82
CA ALA A 86 9.95 -3.22 2.75
C ALA A 86 10.56 -4.62 2.82
N LEU A 87 10.04 -5.49 3.70
CA LEU A 87 10.49 -6.87 3.80
C LEU A 87 10.22 -7.66 2.52
N GLU A 88 9.05 -7.48 1.91
CA GLU A 88 8.70 -8.16 0.65
C GLU A 88 9.58 -7.72 -0.51
N LEU A 89 10.19 -6.53 -0.43
CA LEU A 89 11.11 -6.02 -1.45
C LEU A 89 12.55 -6.49 -1.24
N THR A 90 12.84 -7.13 -0.12
CA THR A 90 14.18 -7.67 0.17
C THR A 90 14.38 -8.96 -0.59
N PRO A 91 15.51 -9.14 -1.30
CA PRO A 91 15.79 -10.37 -2.01
C PRO A 91 16.03 -11.57 -1.09
#